data_177c9e80204e7befa77a093682c1a320
#
_entry.id   177c9e80204e7befa77a093682c1a320
#
_cell.length_a   1.000
_cell.length_b   1.000
_cell.length_c   1.000
_cell.angle_alpha   90.00
_cell.angle_beta   90.00
_cell.angle_gamma   90.00
#
_symmetry.space_group_name_H-M   'P 1'
#
loop_
_entity.id
_entity.type
_entity.pdbx_description
1 polymer ?
#
loop_
_entity_poly.entity_id
_entity_poly.type
_entity_poly.pdbx_seq_one_letter_code
_entity_poly.pdbx_strand_id
1 'polypeptide(L)'
;MTVTLNLPKVYTPEEYLNLEIHSDIRNEYLNGEIIPMTGGTPVHNQLISALNALLWFGLRGKPYSVFMADQRLWIPDYQFYTYPDGMVIQNPVELQSGRKDTVKNPLLLAEVLSNSTKAYDRDEKFAAYRTLPTFQEYLLVDQSSLHLEQYLKQGAPRSGSLRDRQWLFREYEQPDDKIVLASIALEIRLGDLYEQINFD
;
A
#
# COMPACT_ATOMS: atom_id res chain seq x y z
N MET A 1 -25.51 -37.56 15.99
CA MET A 1 -25.39 -36.10 16.04
C MET A 1 -24.68 -35.67 14.79
N THR A 2 -25.40 -34.97 13.90
CA THR A 2 -24.80 -34.45 12.65
C THR A 2 -24.13 -33.12 12.99
N VAL A 3 -22.82 -33.08 12.95
CA VAL A 3 -22.05 -31.83 13.13
C VAL A 3 -22.20 -31.05 11.80
N THR A 4 -23.03 -30.03 11.79
CA THR A 4 -23.08 -29.08 10.66
C THR A 4 -21.84 -28.21 10.74
N LEU A 5 -20.86 -28.47 9.88
CA LEU A 5 -19.71 -27.56 9.67
C LEU A 5 -20.26 -26.28 9.03
N ASN A 6 -20.33 -25.21 9.81
CA ASN A 6 -20.54 -23.87 9.27
C ASN A 6 -19.26 -23.45 8.54
N LEU A 7 -19.17 -23.72 7.25
CA LEU A 7 -18.07 -23.20 6.43
C LEU A 7 -18.21 -21.66 6.36
N PRO A 8 -17.10 -20.91 6.47
CA PRO A 8 -17.14 -19.48 6.29
C PRO A 8 -17.71 -19.14 4.91
N LYS A 9 -18.52 -18.09 4.84
CA LYS A 9 -19.09 -17.62 3.56
C LYS A 9 -17.95 -17.11 2.69
N VAL A 10 -17.87 -17.63 1.48
CA VAL A 10 -16.94 -17.15 0.45
C VAL A 10 -17.70 -16.20 -0.47
N TYR A 11 -17.17 -14.99 -0.65
CA TYR A 11 -17.77 -13.96 -1.50
C TYR A 11 -17.09 -13.90 -2.86
N THR A 12 -17.84 -13.53 -3.89
CA THR A 12 -17.25 -13.15 -5.17
C THR A 12 -16.78 -11.69 -5.13
N PRO A 13 -15.84 -11.29 -6.03
CA PRO A 13 -15.46 -9.88 -6.16
C PRO A 13 -16.65 -8.94 -6.37
N GLU A 14 -17.66 -9.36 -7.13
CA GLU A 14 -18.86 -8.58 -7.39
C GLU A 14 -19.75 -8.43 -6.15
N GLU A 15 -19.95 -9.51 -5.39
CA GLU A 15 -20.67 -9.47 -4.10
C GLU A 15 -19.98 -8.53 -3.11
N TYR A 16 -18.63 -8.60 -3.00
CA TYR A 16 -17.86 -7.67 -2.17
C TYR A 16 -18.09 -6.23 -2.61
N LEU A 17 -17.93 -5.92 -3.91
CA LEU A 17 -18.07 -4.55 -4.41
C LEU A 17 -19.47 -3.98 -4.17
N ASN A 18 -20.52 -4.83 -4.23
CA ASN A 18 -21.89 -4.43 -3.91
C ASN A 18 -22.09 -4.18 -2.40
N LEU A 19 -21.45 -4.96 -1.55
CA LEU A 19 -21.47 -4.75 -0.10
C LEU A 19 -20.71 -3.48 0.28
N GLU A 20 -19.54 -3.27 -0.31
CA GLU A 20 -18.65 -2.14 -0.01
C GLU A 20 -19.29 -0.77 -0.32
N ILE A 21 -20.16 -0.68 -1.33
CA ILE A 21 -20.92 0.55 -1.66
C ILE A 21 -21.82 1.00 -0.51
N HIS A 22 -22.32 0.04 0.28
CA HIS A 22 -23.26 0.28 1.38
C HIS A 22 -22.62 0.13 2.76
N SER A 23 -21.32 -0.12 2.82
CA SER A 23 -20.60 -0.28 4.07
C SER A 23 -20.24 1.07 4.68
N ASP A 24 -20.45 1.23 5.99
CA ASP A 24 -20.03 2.40 6.76
C ASP A 24 -18.51 2.44 7.02
N ILE A 25 -17.84 1.31 6.83
CA ILE A 25 -16.38 1.16 7.00
C ILE A 25 -15.76 0.58 5.73
N ARG A 26 -14.46 0.81 5.53
CA ARG A 26 -13.72 0.13 4.45
C ARG A 26 -13.44 -1.31 4.81
N ASN A 27 -13.52 -2.17 3.80
CA ASN A 27 -13.17 -3.57 3.92
C ASN A 27 -12.21 -3.94 2.80
N GLU A 28 -11.17 -4.69 3.12
CA GLU A 28 -10.39 -5.39 2.12
C GLU A 28 -11.14 -6.67 1.67
N TYR A 29 -10.83 -7.14 0.49
CA TYR A 29 -11.31 -8.41 -0.02
C TYR A 29 -10.13 -9.21 -0.52
N LEU A 30 -9.91 -10.39 0.04
CA LEU A 30 -8.83 -11.28 -0.36
C LEU A 30 -9.39 -12.66 -0.69
N ASN A 31 -9.40 -13.02 -1.97
CA ASN A 31 -9.75 -14.36 -2.47
C ASN A 31 -11.01 -14.99 -1.81
N GLY A 32 -12.07 -14.19 -1.67
CA GLY A 32 -13.34 -14.64 -1.12
C GLY A 32 -13.61 -14.23 0.32
N GLU A 33 -12.64 -13.73 1.03
CA GLU A 33 -12.75 -13.22 2.39
C GLU A 33 -12.92 -11.70 2.39
N ILE A 34 -13.83 -11.19 3.24
CA ILE A 34 -14.00 -9.76 3.51
C ILE A 34 -13.35 -9.47 4.86
N ILE A 35 -12.37 -8.59 4.86
CA ILE A 35 -11.55 -8.23 6.03
C ILE A 35 -11.88 -6.78 6.41
N PRO A 36 -12.61 -6.54 7.53
CA PRO A 36 -12.90 -5.18 7.97
C PRO A 36 -11.63 -4.41 8.33
N MET A 37 -11.50 -3.20 7.80
CA MET A 37 -10.41 -2.30 8.17
C MET A 37 -10.79 -1.55 9.45
N THR A 38 -9.91 -1.61 10.44
CA THR A 38 -10.06 -0.83 11.68
C THR A 38 -9.44 0.57 11.49
N GLY A 39 -10.01 1.57 12.15
CA GLY A 39 -9.43 2.92 12.13
C GLY A 39 -8.02 2.97 12.72
N GLY A 40 -7.17 3.83 12.18
CA GLY A 40 -5.80 4.05 12.66
C GLY A 40 -5.74 4.89 13.94
N THR A 41 -4.62 4.78 14.67
CA THR A 41 -4.30 5.68 15.80
C THR A 41 -4.05 7.12 15.31
N PRO A 42 -4.07 8.13 16.18
CA PRO A 42 -3.67 9.49 15.79
C PRO A 42 -2.28 9.56 15.14
N VAL A 43 -1.30 8.83 15.67
CA VAL A 43 0.06 8.76 15.12
C VAL A 43 0.06 8.14 13.71
N HIS A 44 -0.66 7.04 13.52
CA HIS A 44 -0.83 6.43 12.20
C HIS A 44 -1.38 7.44 11.18
N ASN A 45 -2.44 8.15 11.52
CA ASN A 45 -3.06 9.12 10.62
C ASN A 45 -2.17 10.36 10.37
N GLN A 46 -1.39 10.79 11.36
CA GLN A 46 -0.41 11.86 11.19
C GLN A 46 0.71 11.46 10.21
N LEU A 47 1.24 10.24 10.31
CA LEU A 47 2.25 9.72 9.39
C LEU A 47 1.73 9.60 7.96
N ILE A 48 0.49 9.11 7.77
CA ILE A 48 -0.15 9.11 6.44
C ILE A 48 -0.24 10.54 5.89
N SER A 49 -0.68 11.48 6.71
CA SER A 49 -0.82 12.89 6.30
C SER A 49 0.52 13.52 5.93
N ALA A 50 1.56 13.30 6.73
CA ALA A 50 2.91 13.80 6.50
C ALA A 50 3.50 13.20 5.21
N LEU A 51 3.42 11.87 5.04
CA LEU A 51 3.90 11.18 3.84
C LEU A 51 3.18 11.71 2.59
N ASN A 52 1.85 11.81 2.64
CA ASN A 52 1.06 12.33 1.52
C ASN A 52 1.44 13.78 1.16
N ALA A 53 1.67 14.63 2.15
CA ALA A 53 2.10 16.01 1.93
C ALA A 53 3.48 16.05 1.25
N LEU A 54 4.46 15.30 1.75
CA LEU A 54 5.81 15.22 1.16
C LEU A 54 5.77 14.72 -0.29
N LEU A 55 5.00 13.67 -0.56
CA LEU A 55 4.83 13.13 -1.91
C LEU A 55 4.13 14.14 -2.84
N TRP A 56 3.02 14.74 -2.38
CA TRP A 56 2.24 15.67 -3.19
C TRP A 56 3.02 16.93 -3.55
N PHE A 57 3.71 17.53 -2.59
CA PHE A 57 4.55 18.71 -2.84
C PHE A 57 5.76 18.40 -3.72
N GLY A 58 6.45 17.28 -3.46
CA GLY A 58 7.62 16.88 -4.23
C GLY A 58 7.33 16.45 -5.67
N LEU A 59 6.09 16.01 -5.95
CA LEU A 59 5.65 15.59 -7.28
C LEU A 59 4.82 16.64 -8.02
N ARG A 60 4.63 17.83 -7.43
CA ARG A 60 3.86 18.91 -8.06
C ARG A 60 4.42 19.27 -9.43
N GLY A 61 3.53 19.30 -10.43
CA GLY A 61 3.90 19.60 -11.81
C GLY A 61 4.58 18.46 -12.58
N LYS A 62 4.74 17.29 -11.96
CA LYS A 62 5.23 16.08 -12.61
C LYS A 62 4.06 15.16 -13.02
N PRO A 63 4.28 14.19 -13.92
CA PRO A 63 3.21 13.33 -14.44
C PRO A 63 2.83 12.20 -13.47
N TYR A 64 2.53 12.54 -12.22
CA TYR A 64 2.15 11.60 -11.18
C TYR A 64 0.86 12.03 -10.50
N SER A 65 0.10 11.04 -10.03
CA SER A 65 -1.05 11.20 -9.14
C SER A 65 -0.73 10.57 -7.80
N VAL A 66 -0.99 11.30 -6.70
CA VAL A 66 -0.77 10.84 -5.33
C VAL A 66 -2.14 10.57 -4.71
N PHE A 67 -2.29 9.41 -4.11
CA PHE A 67 -3.49 8.95 -3.41
C PHE A 67 -3.15 8.47 -2.01
N MET A 68 -4.15 8.45 -1.14
CA MET A 68 -4.02 7.95 0.23
C MET A 68 -5.27 7.15 0.63
N ALA A 69 -5.15 6.36 1.62
CA ALA A 69 -6.08 5.52 2.40
C ALA A 69 -7.46 5.18 1.81
N ASP A 70 -8.09 6.05 1.05
CA ASP A 70 -9.46 5.88 0.54
C ASP A 70 -9.51 5.42 -0.93
N GLN A 71 -8.34 5.35 -1.59
CA GLN A 71 -8.26 4.91 -2.98
C GLN A 71 -8.11 3.40 -3.08
N ARG A 72 -9.15 2.73 -3.57
CA ARG A 72 -9.14 1.28 -3.76
C ARG A 72 -8.19 0.87 -4.87
N LEU A 73 -7.37 -0.15 -4.58
CA LEU A 73 -6.46 -0.83 -5.50
C LEU A 73 -6.97 -2.24 -5.79
N TRP A 74 -6.94 -2.67 -7.06
CA TRP A 74 -7.22 -4.03 -7.49
C TRP A 74 -5.96 -4.77 -7.89
N ILE A 75 -5.76 -5.98 -7.34
CA ILE A 75 -4.64 -6.89 -7.62
C ILE A 75 -5.19 -8.21 -8.18
N PRO A 76 -5.20 -8.39 -9.50
CA PRO A 76 -5.89 -9.51 -10.15
C PRO A 76 -5.39 -10.88 -9.71
N ASP A 77 -4.06 -11.08 -9.64
CA ASP A 77 -3.43 -12.38 -9.38
C ASP A 77 -3.78 -12.95 -8.01
N TYR A 78 -4.14 -12.08 -7.06
CA TYR A 78 -4.55 -12.44 -5.71
C TYR A 78 -6.06 -12.30 -5.49
N GLN A 79 -6.82 -11.86 -6.50
CA GLN A 79 -8.21 -11.44 -6.32
C GLN A 79 -8.37 -10.55 -5.09
N PHE A 80 -7.54 -9.51 -5.00
CA PHE A 80 -7.40 -8.69 -3.81
C PHE A 80 -7.79 -7.24 -4.08
N TYR A 81 -8.75 -6.73 -3.30
CA TYR A 81 -9.06 -5.30 -3.18
C TYR A 81 -8.53 -4.80 -1.86
N THR A 82 -7.73 -3.74 -1.89
CA THR A 82 -7.12 -3.12 -0.70
C THR A 82 -7.10 -1.60 -0.82
N TYR A 83 -6.79 -0.93 0.28
CA TYR A 83 -6.69 0.52 0.38
C TYR A 83 -5.34 0.88 1.03
N PRO A 84 -4.27 1.00 0.25
CA PRO A 84 -2.95 1.37 0.77
C PRO A 84 -2.97 2.74 1.46
N ASP A 85 -2.19 2.90 2.53
CA ASP A 85 -2.08 4.17 3.25
C ASP A 85 -1.51 5.30 2.38
N GLY A 86 -0.61 4.96 1.45
CA GLY A 86 -0.09 5.88 0.45
C GLY A 86 0.13 5.21 -0.90
N MET A 87 -0.15 5.93 -1.99
CA MET A 87 0.02 5.40 -3.33
C MET A 87 0.40 6.50 -4.32
N VAL A 88 1.40 6.22 -5.17
CA VAL A 88 1.76 7.07 -6.31
C VAL A 88 1.56 6.28 -7.60
N ILE A 89 0.87 6.89 -8.55
CA ILE A 89 0.63 6.36 -9.89
C ILE A 89 1.30 7.27 -10.91
N GLN A 90 2.07 6.71 -11.82
CA GLN A 90 2.52 7.43 -13.01
C GLN A 90 1.35 7.57 -13.99
N ASN A 91 1.04 8.79 -14.39
CA ASN A 91 -0.09 9.06 -15.30
C ASN A 91 0.09 8.44 -16.69
N PRO A 92 -0.98 7.94 -17.34
CA PRO A 92 -2.37 8.04 -16.89
C PRO A 92 -2.75 7.04 -15.80
N VAL A 93 -3.68 7.42 -14.91
CA VAL A 93 -4.29 6.50 -13.96
C VAL A 93 -5.14 5.48 -14.71
N GLU A 94 -4.86 4.19 -14.48
CA GLU A 94 -5.63 3.11 -15.08
C GLU A 94 -6.67 2.56 -14.10
N LEU A 95 -7.92 2.53 -14.54
CA LEU A 95 -9.02 1.98 -13.75
C LEU A 95 -9.28 0.50 -14.09
N GLN A 96 -9.82 -0.22 -13.13
CA GLN A 96 -10.39 -1.53 -13.38
C GLN A 96 -11.58 -1.41 -14.35
N SER A 97 -11.68 -2.35 -15.31
CA SER A 97 -12.76 -2.34 -16.29
C SER A 97 -14.16 -2.27 -15.64
N GLY A 98 -14.98 -1.34 -16.10
CA GLY A 98 -16.32 -1.12 -15.55
C GLY A 98 -16.36 -0.35 -14.22
N ARG A 99 -15.23 0.10 -13.67
CA ARG A 99 -15.14 0.84 -12.40
C ARG A 99 -14.63 2.27 -12.60
N LYS A 100 -15.03 3.16 -11.67
CA LYS A 100 -14.58 4.56 -11.63
C LYS A 100 -13.79 4.89 -10.36
N ASP A 101 -13.74 3.97 -9.43
CA ASP A 101 -13.26 4.11 -8.05
C ASP A 101 -12.13 3.13 -7.67
N THR A 102 -11.68 2.33 -8.63
CA THR A 102 -10.70 1.26 -8.38
C THR A 102 -9.57 1.38 -9.40
N VAL A 103 -8.36 1.61 -8.92
CA VAL A 103 -7.14 1.73 -9.73
C VAL A 103 -6.39 0.40 -9.80
N LYS A 104 -5.45 0.26 -10.75
CA LYS A 104 -4.71 -1.01 -10.94
C LYS A 104 -3.22 -0.85 -11.28
N ASN A 105 -2.70 0.38 -11.46
CA ASN A 105 -1.34 0.62 -11.93
C ASN A 105 -0.47 1.46 -10.97
N PRO A 106 -0.35 1.10 -9.68
CA PRO A 106 0.52 1.80 -8.75
C PRO A 106 1.99 1.65 -9.15
N LEU A 107 2.76 2.72 -8.93
CA LEU A 107 4.21 2.73 -9.09
C LEU A 107 4.92 2.57 -7.74
N LEU A 108 4.46 3.33 -6.74
CA LEU A 108 4.91 3.27 -5.36
C LEU A 108 3.71 3.05 -4.44
N LEU A 109 3.86 2.19 -3.45
CA LEU A 109 2.90 1.95 -2.38
C LEU A 109 3.57 2.18 -1.02
N ALA A 110 2.80 2.59 -0.05
CA ALA A 110 3.26 2.78 1.32
C ALA A 110 2.20 2.31 2.31
N GLU A 111 2.67 1.69 3.40
CA GLU A 111 1.85 1.30 4.55
C GLU A 111 2.47 1.84 5.83
N VAL A 112 1.65 2.33 6.73
CA VAL A 112 2.06 2.73 8.08
C VAL A 112 1.82 1.55 9.02
N LEU A 113 2.89 0.96 9.50
CA LEU A 113 2.85 -0.27 10.28
C LEU A 113 2.23 -0.06 11.67
N SER A 114 1.24 -0.88 11.99
CA SER A 114 0.71 -1.02 13.34
C SER A 114 1.12 -2.36 13.95
N ASN A 115 1.02 -2.50 15.27
CA ASN A 115 1.33 -3.78 15.93
C ASN A 115 0.46 -4.93 15.43
N SER A 116 -0.76 -4.66 14.98
CA SER A 116 -1.71 -5.66 14.49
C SER A 116 -1.51 -6.03 13.01
N THR A 117 -0.98 -5.12 12.19
CA THR A 117 -0.89 -5.32 10.72
C THR A 117 0.51 -5.53 10.19
N LYS A 118 1.57 -5.20 10.96
CA LYS A 118 2.95 -5.20 10.47
C LYS A 118 3.42 -6.49 9.81
N ALA A 119 2.96 -7.65 10.28
CA ALA A 119 3.31 -8.93 9.65
C ALA A 119 2.58 -9.11 8.33
N TYR A 120 1.29 -8.78 8.28
CA TYR A 120 0.46 -8.84 7.09
C TYR A 120 0.96 -7.89 5.98
N ASP A 121 1.34 -6.67 6.36
CA ASP A 121 1.86 -5.66 5.42
C ASP A 121 3.22 -6.07 4.83
N ARG A 122 4.12 -6.67 5.67
CA ARG A 122 5.45 -7.14 5.22
C ARG A 122 5.38 -8.38 4.34
N ASP A 123 4.45 -9.29 4.60
CA ASP A 123 4.42 -10.60 3.95
C ASP A 123 3.33 -10.69 2.88
N GLU A 124 2.06 -10.74 3.27
CA GLU A 124 0.95 -11.04 2.36
C GLU A 124 0.66 -9.90 1.39
N LYS A 125 0.58 -8.65 1.88
CA LYS A 125 0.37 -7.48 1.01
C LYS A 125 1.56 -7.30 0.07
N PHE A 126 2.79 -7.37 0.58
CA PHE A 126 3.96 -7.22 -0.30
C PHE A 126 4.03 -8.33 -1.35
N ALA A 127 3.68 -9.59 -1.00
CA ALA A 127 3.61 -10.67 -1.98
C ALA A 127 2.59 -10.38 -3.08
N ALA A 128 1.41 -9.85 -2.72
CA ALA A 128 0.38 -9.45 -3.68
C ALA A 128 0.83 -8.26 -4.54
N TYR A 129 1.35 -7.19 -3.93
CA TYR A 129 1.83 -5.98 -4.63
C TYR A 129 2.90 -6.29 -5.68
N ARG A 130 3.82 -7.22 -5.38
CA ARG A 130 4.87 -7.64 -6.32
C ARG A 130 4.35 -8.25 -7.62
N THR A 131 3.10 -8.69 -7.69
CA THR A 131 2.50 -9.22 -8.94
C THR A 131 2.12 -8.12 -9.92
N LEU A 132 1.89 -6.91 -9.43
CA LEU A 132 1.54 -5.76 -10.27
C LEU A 132 2.72 -5.36 -11.18
N PRO A 133 2.53 -5.27 -12.50
CA PRO A 133 3.62 -4.99 -13.45
C PRO A 133 4.27 -3.63 -13.23
N THR A 134 3.47 -2.62 -12.87
CA THR A 134 3.90 -1.22 -12.69
C THR A 134 4.59 -0.97 -11.36
N PHE A 135 4.38 -1.83 -10.36
CA PHE A 135 4.89 -1.65 -9.01
C PHE A 135 6.42 -1.74 -8.94
N GLN A 136 7.05 -0.69 -8.41
CA GLN A 136 8.50 -0.52 -8.38
C GLN A 136 9.06 -0.31 -6.98
N GLU A 137 8.27 0.26 -6.04
CA GLU A 137 8.80 0.69 -4.77
C GLU A 137 7.76 0.55 -3.65
N TYR A 138 8.18 0.04 -2.50
CA TYR A 138 7.36 -0.14 -1.32
C TYR A 138 8.00 0.51 -0.11
N LEU A 139 7.21 1.26 0.64
CA LEU A 139 7.62 1.90 1.89
C LEU A 139 6.79 1.32 3.03
N LEU A 140 7.47 0.96 4.12
CA LEU A 140 6.85 0.58 5.37
C LEU A 140 7.31 1.55 6.46
N VAL A 141 6.40 2.34 6.98
CA VAL A 141 6.64 3.42 7.94
C VAL A 141 6.22 2.95 9.33
N ASP A 142 7.12 2.85 10.29
CA ASP A 142 6.78 2.40 11.64
C ASP A 142 6.13 3.54 12.45
N GLN A 143 4.95 3.30 13.04
CA GLN A 143 4.29 4.29 13.89
C GLN A 143 4.83 4.35 15.32
N SER A 144 5.65 3.38 15.74
CA SER A 144 6.11 3.22 17.11
C SER A 144 7.57 3.68 17.32
N SER A 145 8.30 3.89 16.23
CA SER A 145 9.71 4.30 16.24
C SER A 145 10.07 5.07 14.99
N LEU A 146 11.13 5.88 15.05
CA LEU A 146 11.72 6.56 13.90
C LEU A 146 12.38 5.49 13.00
N HIS A 147 11.58 4.84 12.17
CA HIS A 147 12.04 3.74 11.31
C HIS A 147 11.22 3.66 10.03
N LEU A 148 11.89 3.50 8.90
CA LEU A 148 11.29 3.27 7.60
C LEU A 148 12.06 2.17 6.86
N GLU A 149 11.31 1.20 6.32
CA GLU A 149 11.83 0.19 5.40
C GLU A 149 11.47 0.56 3.97
N GLN A 150 12.42 0.40 3.07
CA GLN A 150 12.23 0.62 1.63
C GLN A 150 12.61 -0.65 0.87
N TYR A 151 11.70 -1.09 0.02
CA TYR A 151 11.94 -2.14 -0.96
C TYR A 151 11.88 -1.54 -2.36
N LEU A 152 13.02 -1.54 -3.06
CA LEU A 152 13.14 -1.00 -4.41
C LEU A 152 13.40 -2.13 -5.41
N LYS A 153 12.56 -2.25 -6.42
CA LYS A 153 12.70 -3.23 -7.48
C LYS A 153 13.94 -2.94 -8.32
N GLN A 154 14.80 -3.95 -8.49
CA GLN A 154 16.01 -3.86 -9.28
C GLN A 154 15.80 -4.38 -10.69
N GLY A 155 16.10 -3.56 -11.69
CA GLY A 155 16.25 -3.92 -13.11
C GLY A 155 15.13 -4.78 -13.74
N ALA A 156 15.27 -5.07 -15.02
CA ALA A 156 14.45 -6.07 -15.69
C ALA A 156 14.91 -7.50 -15.29
N PRO A 157 13.97 -8.45 -15.07
CA PRO A 157 14.33 -9.84 -14.81
C PRO A 157 15.19 -10.39 -15.96
N ARG A 158 16.33 -11.00 -15.64
CA ARG A 158 17.23 -11.60 -16.64
C ARG A 158 16.57 -12.70 -17.48
N SER A 159 15.56 -13.37 -16.94
CA SER A 159 14.83 -14.48 -17.57
C SER A 159 13.43 -14.12 -18.06
N GLY A 160 12.95 -12.90 -17.87
CA GLY A 160 11.56 -12.53 -18.13
C GLY A 160 10.55 -13.08 -17.11
N SER A 161 10.98 -13.91 -16.15
CA SER A 161 10.12 -14.46 -15.11
C SER A 161 9.88 -13.49 -13.98
N LEU A 162 8.64 -13.41 -13.47
CA LEU A 162 8.30 -12.63 -12.29
C LEU A 162 9.08 -13.10 -11.03
N ARG A 163 9.53 -14.36 -11.00
CA ARG A 163 10.30 -14.95 -9.89
C ARG A 163 11.73 -14.43 -9.80
N ASP A 164 12.29 -13.91 -10.88
CA ASP A 164 13.67 -13.39 -10.92
C ASP A 164 13.75 -11.88 -10.59
N ARG A 165 12.67 -11.29 -10.14
CA ARG A 165 12.65 -9.90 -9.69
C ARG A 165 13.45 -9.77 -8.39
N GLN A 166 14.51 -8.99 -8.43
CA GLN A 166 15.31 -8.64 -7.26
C GLN A 166 14.76 -7.38 -6.61
N TRP A 167 14.75 -7.36 -5.30
CA TRP A 167 14.35 -6.22 -4.49
C TRP A 167 15.51 -5.81 -3.61
N LEU A 168 15.90 -4.55 -3.67
CA LEU A 168 16.87 -3.94 -2.77
C LEU A 168 16.11 -3.50 -1.52
N PHE A 169 16.53 -4.02 -0.38
CA PHE A 169 16.04 -3.64 0.93
C PHE A 169 16.95 -2.59 1.55
N ARG A 170 16.39 -1.57 2.16
CA ARG A 170 17.07 -0.55 2.95
C ARG A 170 16.23 -0.19 4.16
N GLU A 171 16.92 0.16 5.24
CA GLU A 171 16.34 0.69 6.48
C GLU A 171 16.90 2.08 6.76
N TYR A 172 16.08 2.92 7.38
CA TYR A 172 16.41 4.28 7.75
C TYR A 172 15.94 4.52 9.18
N GLU A 173 16.85 5.04 10.04
CA GLU A 173 16.62 5.17 11.48
C GLU A 173 17.08 6.51 12.04
N GLN A 174 17.78 7.33 11.23
CA GLN A 174 18.28 8.62 11.67
C GLN A 174 17.45 9.77 11.09
N PRO A 175 17.20 10.86 11.86
CA PRO A 175 16.42 11.99 11.36
C PRO A 175 16.99 12.63 10.08
N ASP A 176 18.32 12.58 9.92
CA ASP A 176 19.00 13.13 8.75
C ASP A 176 19.12 12.17 7.57
N ASP A 177 18.60 10.94 7.72
CA ASP A 177 18.59 9.97 6.62
C ASP A 177 17.78 10.50 5.42
N LYS A 178 18.39 10.39 4.25
CA LYS A 178 17.79 10.75 2.97
C LYS A 178 17.24 9.50 2.28
N ILE A 179 15.95 9.47 2.13
CA ILE A 179 15.23 8.38 1.48
C ILE A 179 15.07 8.76 0.02
N VAL A 180 15.84 8.10 -0.86
CA VAL A 180 15.75 8.31 -2.31
C VAL A 180 14.68 7.40 -2.88
N LEU A 181 13.52 7.98 -3.23
CA LEU A 181 12.41 7.33 -3.90
C LEU A 181 12.71 7.25 -5.40
N ALA A 182 13.45 6.22 -5.79
CA ALA A 182 14.02 6.12 -7.13
C ALA A 182 12.97 5.95 -8.23
N SER A 183 11.83 5.32 -7.91
CA SER A 183 10.72 5.10 -8.86
C SER A 183 10.08 6.42 -9.32
N ILE A 184 10.15 7.47 -8.52
CA ILE A 184 9.50 8.76 -8.76
C ILE A 184 10.47 9.95 -8.80
N ALA A 185 11.78 9.69 -8.71
CA ALA A 185 12.87 10.69 -8.69
C ALA A 185 12.60 11.81 -7.65
N LEU A 186 12.34 11.40 -6.41
CA LEU A 186 12.11 12.28 -5.27
C LEU A 186 13.01 11.86 -4.10
N GLU A 187 13.51 12.81 -3.34
CA GLU A 187 14.23 12.59 -2.07
C GLU A 187 13.42 13.22 -0.95
N ILE A 188 13.22 12.49 0.15
CA ILE A 188 12.62 12.98 1.39
C ILE A 188 13.56 12.69 2.56
N ARG A 189 13.48 13.49 3.64
CA ARG A 189 14.21 13.20 4.87
C ARG A 189 13.32 12.44 5.83
N LEU A 190 13.89 11.47 6.54
CA LEU A 190 13.14 10.72 7.55
C LEU A 190 12.58 11.65 8.64
N GLY A 191 13.40 12.62 9.09
CA GLY A 191 12.99 13.61 10.09
C GLY A 191 11.81 14.46 9.67
N ASP A 192 11.68 14.80 8.38
CA ASP A 192 10.53 15.58 7.89
C ASP A 192 9.22 14.76 7.94
N LEU A 193 9.31 13.44 7.73
CA LEU A 193 8.16 12.52 7.83
C LEU A 193 7.67 12.41 9.29
N TYR A 194 8.57 12.43 10.26
CA TYR A 194 8.28 12.25 11.68
C TYR A 194 8.30 13.55 12.49
N GLU A 195 8.37 14.73 11.85
CA GLU A 195 8.55 16.03 12.51
C GLU A 195 7.53 16.30 13.63
N GLN A 196 6.29 15.86 13.43
CA GLN A 196 5.20 16.09 14.40
C GLN A 196 4.88 14.86 15.26
N ILE A 197 5.68 13.80 15.17
CA ILE A 197 5.43 12.55 15.88
C ILE A 197 6.22 12.56 17.19
N ASN A 198 5.50 12.34 18.29
CA ASN A 198 6.11 12.09 19.60
C ASN A 198 5.96 10.61 19.92
N PHE A 199 7.07 9.96 20.20
CA PHE A 199 7.10 8.59 20.69
C PHE A 199 7.11 8.65 22.22
N ASP A 200 5.97 8.29 22.85
CA ASP A 200 5.83 8.20 24.31
C ASP A 200 6.32 6.83 24.85
#